data_554db4e83de733704d4b5dc28b5d4b7d
#
_entry.id   554db4e83de733704d4b5dc28b5d4b7d
#
_cell.length_a   1.000
_cell.length_b   1.000
_cell.length_c   1.000
_cell.angle_alpha   90.00
_cell.angle_beta   90.00
_cell.angle_gamma   90.00
#
_symmetry.space_group_name_H-M   'P 1'
#
loop_
_entity.id
_entity.type
_entity.pdbx_description
1 polymer ?
#
loop_
_entity_poly.entity_id
_entity_poly.type
_entity_poly.pdbx_seq_one_letter_code
_entity_poly.pdbx_strand_id
1 'polypeptide(L)'
;MIAEITETVTASPETTTEATELPEKEDAKMLMPKRVKFRRVQRGRLKGKASRGNTVTNGQYGLQALEPAWITSNQIEAARIAMTRYIKRGGQVWIKIFPDKPITEKPAETRMGSGKGSPEYWVAVVKPGRVMFEMDGVAEEVAKEAMRLASHKLPIKCKFVVREEEV
;
A
#
# COMPACT_ATOMS: atom_id res chain seq x y z
N MET A 1 -81.74 -5.45 10.42
CA MET A 1 -80.77 -5.57 11.50
C MET A 1 -79.46 -5.31 10.88
N ILE A 2 -78.86 -4.33 11.38
CA ILE A 2 -77.83 -3.45 10.89
C ILE A 2 -76.46 -4.18 10.94
N ALA A 3 -75.71 -4.27 9.82
CA ALA A 3 -74.30 -4.72 9.79
C ALA A 3 -73.39 -3.50 9.61
N GLU A 4 -72.65 -3.21 10.62
CA GLU A 4 -71.59 -2.21 10.59
C GLU A 4 -70.43 -2.68 9.75
N ILE A 5 -70.05 -1.84 8.81
CA ILE A 5 -68.84 -2.00 7.97
C ILE A 5 -67.71 -1.27 8.67
N THR A 6 -66.80 -1.99 9.23
CA THR A 6 -65.55 -1.44 9.75
C THR A 6 -64.50 -1.36 8.62
N GLU A 7 -64.18 -0.15 8.22
CA GLU A 7 -63.07 0.16 7.30
C GLU A 7 -61.75 -0.17 7.96
N THR A 8 -61.03 -1.11 7.39
CA THR A 8 -59.61 -1.37 7.72
C THR A 8 -58.73 -0.45 6.90
N VAL A 9 -58.18 0.54 7.56
CA VAL A 9 -57.12 1.40 7.03
C VAL A 9 -55.85 0.58 6.86
N THR A 10 -55.48 0.32 5.61
CA THR A 10 -54.18 -0.27 5.27
C THR A 10 -53.08 0.78 5.40
N ALA A 11 -52.31 0.70 6.47
CA ALA A 11 -51.09 1.45 6.63
C ALA A 11 -50.01 0.89 5.70
N SER A 12 -49.54 1.69 4.79
CA SER A 12 -48.39 1.41 3.95
C SER A 12 -47.14 1.38 4.82
N PRO A 13 -46.23 0.41 4.63
CA PRO A 13 -44.93 0.45 5.33
C PRO A 13 -44.07 1.56 4.73
N GLU A 14 -43.80 2.56 5.54
CA GLU A 14 -42.76 3.55 5.24
C GLU A 14 -41.40 2.82 5.09
N THR A 15 -40.92 2.80 3.88
CA THR A 15 -39.57 2.34 3.56
C THR A 15 -38.59 3.36 4.12
N THR A 16 -38.18 3.17 5.36
CA THR A 16 -37.05 3.85 5.94
C THR A 16 -35.81 3.40 5.17
N THR A 17 -35.41 4.17 4.19
CA THR A 17 -34.13 4.04 3.53
C THR A 17 -33.08 4.44 4.57
N GLU A 18 -32.60 3.49 5.37
CA GLU A 18 -31.33 3.64 6.08
C GLU A 18 -30.30 3.88 5.01
N ALA A 19 -29.93 5.15 4.83
CA ALA A 19 -28.73 5.54 4.16
C ALA A 19 -27.59 4.83 4.90
N THR A 20 -27.09 3.76 4.31
CA THR A 20 -25.84 3.14 4.72
C THR A 20 -24.78 4.21 4.56
N GLU A 21 -24.52 4.93 5.63
CA GLU A 21 -23.34 5.80 5.75
C GLU A 21 -22.14 4.91 5.40
N LEU A 22 -21.60 5.13 4.21
CA LEU A 22 -20.32 4.58 3.83
C LEU A 22 -19.36 4.98 4.94
N PRO A 23 -18.62 4.02 5.56
CA PRO A 23 -17.66 4.38 6.60
C PRO A 23 -16.82 5.50 6.06
N GLU A 24 -16.87 6.64 6.75
CA GLU A 24 -15.96 7.76 6.52
C GLU A 24 -14.60 7.15 6.31
N LYS A 25 -13.96 7.52 5.20
CA LYS A 25 -12.59 7.12 4.88
C LYS A 25 -11.78 7.46 6.12
N GLU A 26 -11.57 6.47 6.99
CA GLU A 26 -10.43 6.53 7.91
C GLU A 26 -9.28 6.91 7.01
N ASP A 27 -8.80 8.12 7.15
CA ASP A 27 -7.67 8.65 6.39
C ASP A 27 -6.60 7.58 6.46
N ALA A 28 -6.50 6.82 5.38
CA ALA A 28 -5.53 5.73 5.28
C ALA A 28 -4.21 6.40 5.58
N LYS A 29 -3.68 6.17 6.77
CA LYS A 29 -2.59 6.91 7.37
C LYS A 29 -1.39 6.73 6.45
N MET A 30 -1.35 7.58 5.42
CA MET A 30 -0.37 7.48 4.34
C MET A 30 1.01 7.42 4.98
N LEU A 31 1.76 6.39 4.62
CA LEU A 31 3.12 6.21 5.08
C LEU A 31 3.93 7.44 4.68
N MET A 32 4.27 8.27 5.66
CA MET A 32 5.10 9.46 5.46
C MET A 32 5.89 9.76 6.72
N PRO A 33 7.07 10.40 6.61
CA PRO A 33 7.86 10.79 7.76
C PRO A 33 7.11 11.80 8.63
N LYS A 34 7.08 11.60 9.94
CA LYS A 34 6.50 12.58 10.89
C LYS A 34 7.26 13.89 10.90
N ARG A 35 8.58 13.84 10.78
CA ARG A 35 9.48 15.02 10.79
C ARG A 35 10.64 14.81 9.81
N VAL A 36 10.94 15.83 9.02
CA VAL A 36 12.06 15.85 8.08
C VAL A 36 12.87 17.13 8.23
N LYS A 37 14.18 17.02 8.05
CA LYS A 37 15.08 18.19 8.07
C LYS A 37 14.87 19.07 6.84
N PHE A 38 14.71 18.43 5.65
CA PHE A 38 14.53 19.12 4.38
C PHE A 38 13.31 18.59 3.64
N ARG A 39 12.38 19.45 3.30
CA ARG A 39 11.16 19.10 2.54
C ARG A 39 11.38 19.10 1.02
N ARG A 40 12.46 19.70 0.54
CA ARG A 40 12.82 19.79 -0.88
C ARG A 40 14.20 19.18 -1.07
N VAL A 41 14.25 18.03 -1.74
CA VAL A 41 15.46 17.26 -1.95
C VAL A 41 15.73 17.14 -3.45
N GLN A 42 17.00 17.02 -3.85
CA GLN A 42 17.35 16.79 -5.25
C GLN A 42 16.83 15.45 -5.76
N ARG A 43 16.52 15.37 -7.06
CA ARG A 43 15.96 14.18 -7.67
C ARG A 43 16.85 12.95 -7.49
N GLY A 44 18.15 13.09 -7.69
CA GLY A 44 19.10 11.99 -7.58
C GLY A 44 19.01 10.99 -8.71
N ARG A 45 19.82 9.93 -8.65
CA ARG A 45 19.92 8.85 -9.64
C ARG A 45 19.70 7.50 -8.97
N LEU A 46 19.11 6.54 -9.71
CA LEU A 46 18.82 5.16 -9.25
C LEU A 46 19.89 4.16 -9.70
N LYS A 47 21.17 4.55 -9.68
CA LYS A 47 22.26 3.67 -10.11
C LYS A 47 22.69 2.69 -9.01
N GLY A 48 23.19 1.52 -9.41
CA GLY A 48 23.77 0.49 -8.55
C GLY A 48 22.77 -0.49 -7.96
N LYS A 49 23.27 -1.53 -7.31
CA LYS A 49 22.50 -2.56 -6.61
C LYS A 49 22.34 -2.23 -5.12
N ALA A 50 21.39 -2.84 -4.46
CA ALA A 50 21.24 -2.72 -3.02
C ALA A 50 22.35 -3.49 -2.30
N SER A 51 23.10 -2.81 -1.44
CA SER A 51 24.13 -3.42 -0.59
C SER A 51 23.60 -3.80 0.81
N ARG A 52 22.48 -3.21 1.23
CA ARG A 52 21.82 -3.47 2.51
C ARG A 52 20.35 -3.79 2.31
N GLY A 53 19.82 -4.71 3.14
CA GLY A 53 18.42 -5.17 3.05
C GLY A 53 18.15 -5.92 1.74
N ASN A 54 19.10 -6.69 1.29
CA ASN A 54 19.04 -7.60 0.14
C ASN A 54 18.75 -9.05 0.55
N THR A 55 18.76 -9.34 1.84
CA THR A 55 18.45 -10.64 2.43
C THR A 55 17.15 -10.57 3.25
N VAL A 56 16.48 -11.70 3.38
CA VAL A 56 15.31 -11.86 4.25
C VAL A 56 15.78 -12.02 5.69
N THR A 57 15.26 -11.20 6.60
CA THR A 57 15.73 -11.14 8.00
C THR A 57 14.67 -11.50 9.03
N ASN A 58 13.44 -11.03 8.87
CA ASN A 58 12.37 -11.17 9.86
C ASN A 58 11.47 -12.37 9.58
N GLY A 59 11.18 -12.65 8.31
CA GLY A 59 10.32 -13.74 7.89
C GLY A 59 11.06 -14.87 7.21
N GLN A 60 10.32 -15.86 6.72
CA GLN A 60 10.83 -16.96 5.89
C GLN A 60 10.81 -16.60 4.41
N TYR A 61 9.85 -15.78 3.98
CA TYR A 61 9.63 -15.43 2.59
C TYR A 61 9.79 -13.94 2.35
N GLY A 62 10.29 -13.57 1.18
CA GLY A 62 10.51 -12.17 0.81
C GLY A 62 10.17 -11.86 -0.64
N LEU A 63 9.82 -10.60 -0.90
CA LEU A 63 9.62 -10.04 -2.22
C LEU A 63 10.78 -9.09 -2.55
N GLN A 64 11.65 -9.50 -3.48
CA GLN A 64 12.84 -8.77 -3.86
C GLN A 64 12.63 -8.02 -5.18
N ALA A 65 13.10 -6.77 -5.24
CA ALA A 65 13.08 -5.95 -6.44
C ALA A 65 14.17 -6.37 -7.44
N LEU A 66 13.81 -6.52 -8.71
CA LEU A 66 14.77 -6.78 -9.80
C LEU A 66 15.17 -5.50 -10.52
N GLU A 67 14.32 -4.48 -10.50
CA GLU A 67 14.50 -3.21 -11.20
C GLU A 67 14.54 -2.03 -10.22
N PRO A 68 15.23 -0.93 -10.57
CA PRO A 68 15.24 0.24 -9.73
C PRO A 68 13.97 1.08 -9.95
N ALA A 69 13.33 1.55 -8.88
CA ALA A 69 12.19 2.46 -8.98
C ALA A 69 11.98 3.34 -7.74
N TRP A 70 11.12 4.32 -7.91
CA TRP A 70 10.50 5.06 -6.82
C TRP A 70 9.10 4.51 -6.60
N ILE A 71 8.88 3.97 -5.41
CA ILE A 71 7.60 3.37 -5.02
C ILE A 71 6.88 4.34 -4.09
N THR A 72 5.65 4.70 -4.45
CA THR A 72 4.84 5.65 -3.68
C THR A 72 4.25 4.98 -2.43
N SER A 73 3.88 5.78 -1.43
CA SER A 73 3.19 5.32 -0.23
C SER A 73 1.92 4.53 -0.57
N ASN A 74 1.14 4.98 -1.54
CA ASN A 74 -0.09 4.32 -1.98
C ASN A 74 0.17 2.93 -2.58
N GLN A 75 1.25 2.77 -3.36
CA GLN A 75 1.65 1.47 -3.92
C GLN A 75 2.10 0.48 -2.84
N ILE A 76 2.85 0.97 -1.83
CA ILE A 76 3.27 0.15 -0.69
C ILE A 76 2.04 -0.35 0.08
N GLU A 77 1.10 0.53 0.36
CA GLU A 77 -0.11 0.19 1.08
C GLU A 77 -1.02 -0.74 0.27
N ALA A 78 -1.17 -0.51 -1.03
CA ALA A 78 -1.92 -1.40 -1.91
C ALA A 78 -1.33 -2.82 -1.95
N ALA A 79 0.00 -2.94 -1.98
CA ALA A 79 0.68 -4.23 -1.93
C ALA A 79 0.45 -4.93 -0.57
N ARG A 80 0.58 -4.20 0.55
CA ARG A 80 0.31 -4.73 1.90
C ARG A 80 -1.12 -5.26 2.01
N ILE A 81 -2.10 -4.47 1.56
CA ILE A 81 -3.52 -4.86 1.58
C ILE A 81 -3.75 -6.12 0.74
N ALA A 82 -3.15 -6.22 -0.45
CA ALA A 82 -3.27 -7.39 -1.31
C ALA A 82 -2.78 -8.66 -0.61
N MET A 83 -1.61 -8.61 0.03
CA MET A 83 -1.07 -9.72 0.80
C MET A 83 -1.95 -10.10 1.99
N THR A 84 -2.29 -9.14 2.84
CA THR A 84 -3.07 -9.41 4.07
C THR A 84 -4.48 -9.94 3.80
N ARG A 85 -5.11 -9.51 2.71
CA ARG A 85 -6.40 -10.05 2.27
C ARG A 85 -6.29 -11.51 1.85
N TYR A 86 -5.24 -11.86 1.11
CA TYR A 86 -5.05 -13.23 0.63
C TYR A 86 -4.77 -14.21 1.77
N ILE A 87 -3.87 -13.86 2.69
CA ILE A 87 -3.52 -14.71 3.84
C ILE A 87 -4.60 -14.74 4.95
N LYS A 88 -5.71 -13.98 4.79
CA LYS A 88 -6.82 -13.92 5.75
C LYS A 88 -6.36 -13.66 7.20
N ARG A 89 -5.33 -12.86 7.38
CA ARG A 89 -4.67 -12.56 8.69
C ARG A 89 -3.99 -13.78 9.35
N GLY A 90 -3.75 -14.86 8.62
CA GLY A 90 -3.14 -16.09 9.13
C GLY A 90 -1.61 -16.05 9.29
N GLY A 91 -0.95 -14.93 9.00
CA GLY A 91 0.51 -14.77 9.10
C GLY A 91 0.91 -13.33 9.42
N GLN A 92 2.22 -13.11 9.48
CA GLN A 92 2.80 -11.77 9.70
C GLN A 92 3.41 -11.23 8.40
N VAL A 93 3.24 -9.92 8.17
CA VAL A 93 3.80 -9.21 7.01
C VAL A 93 4.61 -8.02 7.50
N TRP A 94 5.85 -7.94 7.07
CA TRP A 94 6.74 -6.80 7.34
C TRP A 94 7.01 -6.00 6.09
N ILE A 95 6.86 -4.68 6.20
CA ILE A 95 7.25 -3.74 5.16
C ILE A 95 8.69 -3.31 5.44
N LYS A 96 9.62 -3.62 4.52
CA LYS A 96 11.07 -3.33 4.66
C LYS A 96 11.50 -2.06 3.93
N ILE A 97 10.56 -1.37 3.28
CA ILE A 97 10.77 -0.09 2.60
C ILE A 97 9.90 0.98 3.23
N PHE A 98 10.39 2.21 3.24
CA PHE A 98 9.66 3.35 3.75
C PHE A 98 9.78 4.53 2.79
N PRO A 99 8.70 5.26 2.50
CA PRO A 99 8.71 6.42 1.62
C PRO A 99 9.26 7.64 2.37
N ASP A 100 10.57 7.82 2.32
CA ASP A 100 11.30 8.89 3.02
C ASP A 100 11.65 10.07 2.12
N LYS A 101 11.61 9.89 0.78
CA LYS A 101 12.00 10.91 -0.18
C LYS A 101 10.80 11.71 -0.66
N PRO A 102 10.80 13.06 -0.45
CA PRO A 102 9.74 13.92 -0.98
C PRO A 102 9.92 14.17 -2.47
N ILE A 103 8.86 14.05 -3.22
CA ILE A 103 8.76 14.47 -4.62
C ILE A 103 8.00 15.77 -4.68
N THR A 104 8.56 16.71 -5.41
CA THR A 104 8.01 18.06 -5.56
C THR A 104 7.44 18.22 -6.94
N GLU A 105 6.27 18.82 -7.03
CA GLU A 105 5.60 19.13 -8.28
C GLU A 105 5.19 20.60 -8.30
N LYS A 106 5.16 21.20 -9.47
CA LYS A 106 4.61 22.55 -9.68
C LYS A 106 3.21 22.41 -10.25
N PRO A 107 2.26 23.28 -9.85
CA PRO A 107 0.96 23.33 -10.51
C PRO A 107 1.09 23.50 -12.03
N ALA A 108 0.19 22.88 -12.78
CA ALA A 108 0.24 22.87 -14.25
C ALA A 108 0.26 24.29 -14.87
N GLU A 109 -0.38 25.23 -14.23
CA GLU A 109 -0.50 26.62 -14.71
C GLU A 109 0.70 27.50 -14.34
N THR A 110 1.67 26.99 -13.57
CA THR A 110 2.83 27.75 -13.14
C THR A 110 3.90 27.83 -14.21
N ARG A 111 4.35 29.04 -14.55
CA ARG A 111 5.46 29.27 -15.49
C ARG A 111 6.78 28.72 -14.94
N MET A 112 7.74 28.49 -15.84
CA MET A 112 9.10 28.10 -15.46
C MET A 112 9.78 29.21 -14.64
N GLY A 113 10.68 28.81 -13.72
CA GLY A 113 11.38 29.74 -12.83
C GLY A 113 10.80 29.76 -11.41
N SER A 114 11.13 30.77 -10.61
CA SER A 114 10.67 31.00 -9.22
C SER A 114 10.89 29.85 -8.25
N GLY A 115 11.94 29.04 -8.48
CA GLY A 115 12.37 27.99 -7.55
C GLY A 115 11.66 26.64 -7.73
N LYS A 116 11.93 25.73 -6.79
CA LYS A 116 11.42 24.36 -6.77
C LYS A 116 10.01 24.30 -6.23
N GLY A 117 9.15 23.45 -6.84
CA GLY A 117 7.78 23.23 -6.39
C GLY A 117 7.66 22.74 -4.94
N SER A 118 6.44 22.72 -4.43
CA SER A 118 6.13 22.17 -3.11
C SER A 118 6.19 20.64 -3.10
N PRO A 119 6.49 19.99 -1.96
CA PRO A 119 6.36 18.53 -1.82
C PRO A 119 4.91 18.12 -1.99
N GLU A 120 4.67 17.10 -2.82
CA GLU A 120 3.33 16.59 -3.10
C GLU A 120 3.13 15.20 -2.50
N TYR A 121 4.06 14.29 -2.77
CA TYR A 121 3.99 12.92 -2.26
C TYR A 121 5.37 12.39 -1.88
N TRP A 122 5.35 11.27 -1.16
CA TRP A 122 6.55 10.61 -0.67
C TRP A 122 6.80 9.31 -1.40
N VAL A 123 8.06 8.99 -1.67
CA VAL A 123 8.47 7.76 -2.34
C VAL A 123 9.61 7.06 -1.61
N ALA A 124 9.59 5.74 -1.68
CA ALA A 124 10.73 4.89 -1.30
C ALA A 124 11.64 4.71 -2.51
N VAL A 125 12.94 4.93 -2.32
CA VAL A 125 13.96 4.69 -3.34
C VAL A 125 14.38 3.24 -3.27
N VAL A 126 13.94 2.43 -4.24
CA VAL A 126 14.25 1.00 -4.31
C VAL A 126 15.30 0.77 -5.38
N LYS A 127 16.35 0.02 -5.03
CA LYS A 127 17.39 -0.45 -5.95
C LYS A 127 17.23 -1.95 -6.21
N PRO A 128 17.73 -2.46 -7.34
CA PRO A 128 17.72 -3.89 -7.62
C PRO A 128 18.38 -4.70 -6.50
N GLY A 129 17.77 -5.82 -6.13
CA GLY A 129 18.22 -6.67 -5.03
C GLY A 129 17.63 -6.32 -3.65
N ARG A 130 16.90 -5.20 -3.51
CA ARG A 130 16.27 -4.81 -2.24
C ARG A 130 15.07 -5.69 -1.95
N VAL A 131 15.00 -6.30 -0.75
CA VAL A 131 13.79 -6.94 -0.22
C VAL A 131 12.83 -5.85 0.25
N MET A 132 11.62 -5.87 -0.27
CA MET A 132 10.62 -4.83 -0.01
C MET A 132 9.59 -5.26 1.04
N PHE A 133 9.20 -6.52 1.00
CA PHE A 133 8.24 -7.12 1.92
C PHE A 133 8.77 -8.46 2.38
N GLU A 134 8.48 -8.81 3.62
CA GLU A 134 8.75 -10.12 4.19
C GLU A 134 7.46 -10.70 4.77
N MET A 135 7.38 -12.02 4.80
CA MET A 135 6.21 -12.75 5.30
C MET A 135 6.63 -13.98 6.07
N ASP A 136 5.85 -14.31 7.09
CA ASP A 136 6.04 -15.52 7.89
C ASP A 136 4.72 -16.08 8.40
N GLY A 137 4.75 -17.33 8.90
CA GLY A 137 3.60 -18.00 9.50
C GLY A 137 2.56 -18.52 8.50
N VAL A 138 2.94 -18.71 7.23
CA VAL A 138 2.08 -19.26 6.18
C VAL A 138 2.83 -20.34 5.36
N ALA A 139 2.09 -21.22 4.72
CA ALA A 139 2.68 -22.19 3.80
C ALA A 139 3.30 -21.50 2.57
N GLU A 140 4.36 -22.07 2.01
CA GLU A 140 5.11 -21.50 0.88
C GLU A 140 4.23 -21.16 -0.32
N GLU A 141 3.31 -22.05 -0.69
CA GLU A 141 2.41 -21.85 -1.83
C GLU A 141 1.52 -20.61 -1.62
N VAL A 142 0.99 -20.44 -0.40
CA VAL A 142 0.18 -19.29 -0.01
C VAL A 142 1.01 -18.01 -0.02
N ALA A 143 2.23 -18.07 0.51
CA ALA A 143 3.16 -16.93 0.51
C ALA A 143 3.53 -16.51 -0.91
N LYS A 144 3.83 -17.46 -1.79
CA LYS A 144 4.17 -17.23 -3.19
C LYS A 144 3.04 -16.53 -3.94
N GLU A 145 1.80 -17.00 -3.77
CA GLU A 145 0.64 -16.39 -4.41
C GLU A 145 0.34 -15.00 -3.83
N ALA A 146 0.41 -14.84 -2.50
CA ALA A 146 0.25 -13.53 -1.86
C ALA A 146 1.27 -12.50 -2.39
N MET A 147 2.55 -12.90 -2.50
CA MET A 147 3.62 -12.07 -3.04
C MET A 147 3.43 -11.77 -4.53
N ARG A 148 2.88 -12.72 -5.31
CA ARG A 148 2.51 -12.50 -6.71
C ARG A 148 1.44 -11.41 -6.83
N LEU A 149 0.38 -11.48 -6.00
CA LEU A 149 -0.66 -10.46 -5.98
C LEU A 149 -0.11 -9.08 -5.58
N ALA A 150 0.83 -9.04 -4.63
CA ALA A 150 1.51 -7.81 -4.23
C ALA A 150 2.36 -7.22 -5.37
N SER A 151 3.09 -8.06 -6.11
CA SER A 151 3.93 -7.62 -7.22
C SER A 151 3.14 -6.88 -8.31
N HIS A 152 1.88 -7.26 -8.56
CA HIS A 152 0.99 -6.56 -9.50
C HIS A 152 0.59 -5.14 -9.06
N LYS A 153 0.82 -4.78 -7.80
CA LYS A 153 0.58 -3.42 -7.28
C LYS A 153 1.81 -2.53 -7.34
N LEU A 154 2.95 -3.10 -7.73
CA LEU A 154 4.23 -2.41 -7.82
C LEU A 154 4.60 -2.13 -9.28
N PRO A 155 5.31 -1.01 -9.56
CA PRO A 155 5.68 -0.62 -10.93
C PRO A 155 6.93 -1.34 -11.45
N ILE A 156 7.40 -2.39 -10.78
CA ILE A 156 8.66 -3.08 -11.07
C ILE A 156 8.49 -4.59 -11.07
N LYS A 157 9.40 -5.26 -11.76
CA LYS A 157 9.52 -6.71 -11.70
C LYS A 157 10.10 -7.13 -10.35
N CYS A 158 9.50 -8.15 -9.76
CA CYS A 158 9.87 -8.67 -8.45
C CYS A 158 10.17 -10.17 -8.55
N LYS A 159 10.99 -10.65 -7.61
CA LYS A 159 11.30 -12.06 -7.42
C LYS A 159 10.87 -12.50 -6.03
N PHE A 160 10.24 -13.66 -5.95
CA PHE A 160 10.02 -14.35 -4.67
C PHE A 160 11.34 -14.97 -4.20
N VAL A 161 11.67 -14.77 -2.94
CA VAL A 161 12.90 -15.27 -2.30
C VAL A 161 12.52 -15.94 -0.99
N VAL A 162 13.11 -17.10 -0.74
CA VAL A 162 13.01 -17.82 0.53
C VAL A 162 14.27 -17.52 1.33
N ARG A 163 14.15 -17.46 2.65
CA ARG A 163 15.30 -17.30 3.54
C ARG A 163 16.19 -18.52 3.43
N GLU A 164 17.46 -18.33 3.12
CA GLU A 164 18.47 -19.37 3.22
C GLU A 164 18.74 -19.58 4.72
N GLU A 165 18.47 -20.78 5.21
CA GLU A 165 18.93 -21.18 6.55
C GLU A 165 20.44 -21.39 6.44
N GLU A 166 21.22 -20.59 7.17
CA GLU A 166 22.65 -20.86 7.35
C GLU A 166 22.77 -22.19 8.13
N VAL A 167 23.23 -23.23 7.45
CA VAL A 167 23.56 -24.53 8.02
C VAL A 167 24.89 -24.42 8.77
#